data_a68a3efda12fc0c5d3f4d9f133c28d3a
#
_entry.id   a68a3efda12fc0c5d3f4d9f133c28d3a
#
_cell.length_a   1.000
_cell.length_b   1.000
_cell.length_c   1.000
_cell.angle_alpha   90.00
_cell.angle_beta   90.00
_cell.angle_gamma   90.00
#
_symmetry.space_group_name_H-M   'P 1'
#
loop_
_entity.id
_entity.type
_entity.pdbx_description
1 polymer ?
#
loop_
_entity_poly.entity_id
_entity_poly.type
_entity_poly.pdbx_seq_one_letter_code
_entity_poly.pdbx_strand_id
1 'polypeptide(L)'
;MIWQPMHVILNQEGQIVGSTDAILPPPHVRNLIWARVHPAYRGRGFGTILTSWAEARIRERISEAPAGARVTADCQTVAGHQAAVDLFDTLGFTLVRNICSMKIDMTAPPPQPQWPAAITIRTMVPGQDEAALYRAKTEAFRDHWGFVETPFAEGLALWRHEFESKATHDPSLFFMAVTADEAGQESIAAYALCEPTITDFPGMAWVNNLGVRRPWRRQGLATALLHHIFGEFYRRGITTVGLGVDASSLTGATRLYEQVGMRVFRHYAIYEKELRPGHDLTTQVVHD
;
A
#
# COMPACT_ATOMS: atom_id res chain seq x y z
N MET A 1 12.36 14.40 0.02
CA MET A 1 13.05 13.11 -0.15
C MET A 1 12.68 12.24 1.06
N ILE A 2 12.08 11.07 0.85
CA ILE A 2 11.90 10.13 1.98
C ILE A 2 13.29 9.61 2.34
N TRP A 3 13.70 9.83 3.58
CA TRP A 3 14.93 9.25 4.08
C TRP A 3 14.70 7.77 4.38
N GLN A 4 15.41 6.90 3.68
CA GLN A 4 15.31 5.44 3.80
C GLN A 4 16.70 4.86 4.04
N PRO A 5 17.20 4.91 5.28
CA PRO A 5 18.46 4.26 5.60
C PRO A 5 18.30 2.74 5.48
N MET A 6 19.25 2.15 4.76
CA MET A 6 19.33 0.70 4.59
C MET A 6 20.55 0.17 5.33
N HIS A 7 20.41 -0.99 5.94
CA HIS A 7 21.53 -1.74 6.53
C HIS A 7 21.54 -3.16 6.00
N VAL A 8 22.73 -3.69 5.70
CA VAL A 8 22.92 -5.04 5.21
C VAL A 8 23.88 -5.82 6.11
N ILE A 9 23.67 -7.12 6.21
CA ILE A 9 24.59 -8.07 6.83
C ILE A 9 25.21 -8.90 5.74
N LEU A 10 26.53 -8.98 5.71
CA LEU A 10 27.30 -9.81 4.79
C LEU A 10 27.84 -11.04 5.49
N ASN A 11 27.92 -12.18 4.80
CA ASN A 11 28.69 -13.33 5.24
C ASN A 11 30.19 -13.14 4.93
N GLN A 12 31.01 -14.12 5.29
CA GLN A 12 32.45 -14.08 5.06
C GLN A 12 32.86 -14.04 3.59
N GLU A 13 31.95 -14.42 2.70
CA GLU A 13 32.12 -14.43 1.23
C GLU A 13 31.62 -13.14 0.58
N GLY A 14 31.18 -12.14 1.39
CA GLY A 14 30.67 -10.86 0.89
C GLY A 14 29.23 -10.90 0.35
N GLN A 15 28.50 -11.99 0.56
CA GLN A 15 27.10 -12.11 0.12
C GLN A 15 26.15 -11.47 1.13
N ILE A 16 25.12 -10.79 0.64
CA ILE A 16 24.06 -10.23 1.51
C ILE A 16 23.22 -11.38 2.08
N VAL A 17 23.22 -11.51 3.41
CA VAL A 17 22.46 -12.55 4.14
C VAL A 17 21.34 -11.96 5.00
N GLY A 18 21.29 -10.65 5.11
CA GLY A 18 20.20 -9.92 5.75
C GLY A 18 20.19 -8.47 5.33
N SER A 19 19.03 -7.85 5.33
CA SER A 19 18.85 -6.43 5.05
C SER A 19 17.68 -5.86 5.84
N THR A 20 17.73 -4.56 6.10
CA THR A 20 16.61 -3.81 6.67
C THR A 20 16.54 -2.42 6.09
N ASP A 21 15.32 -1.93 5.92
CA ASP A 21 15.01 -0.55 5.58
C ASP A 21 14.21 0.06 6.73
N ALA A 22 14.56 1.29 7.11
CA ALA A 22 13.73 2.14 7.95
C ALA A 22 13.06 3.19 7.08
N ILE A 23 11.73 3.13 6.94
CA ILE A 23 10.95 4.01 6.07
C ILE A 23 10.21 5.01 6.95
N LEU A 24 10.51 6.29 6.78
CA LEU A 24 10.02 7.38 7.61
C LEU A 24 9.21 8.38 6.76
N PRO A 25 7.95 8.05 6.45
CA PRO A 25 7.10 8.96 5.67
C PRO A 25 6.69 10.17 6.54
N PRO A 26 6.66 11.39 5.96
CA PRO A 26 6.11 12.54 6.67
C PRO A 26 4.63 12.31 7.07
N PRO A 27 4.23 12.83 8.20
CA PRO A 27 4.95 13.64 9.19
C PRO A 27 5.71 12.83 10.25
N HIS A 28 6.26 11.66 9.93
CA HIS A 28 7.13 10.80 10.76
C HIS A 28 6.45 10.22 12.02
N VAL A 29 5.13 10.13 12.02
CA VAL A 29 4.36 9.59 13.16
C VAL A 29 4.14 8.09 13.09
N ARG A 30 4.09 7.53 11.87
CA ARG A 30 3.98 6.10 11.62
C ARG A 30 5.08 5.65 10.68
N ASN A 31 6.02 4.89 11.20
CA ASN A 31 7.23 4.50 10.49
C ASN A 31 7.23 2.98 10.23
N LEU A 32 7.95 2.54 9.22
CA LEU A 32 7.97 1.13 8.82
C LEU A 32 9.38 0.56 8.92
N ILE A 33 9.48 -0.68 9.40
CA ILE A 33 10.71 -1.46 9.43
C ILE A 33 10.53 -2.67 8.53
N TRP A 34 11.34 -2.78 7.50
CA TRP A 34 11.36 -3.93 6.61
C TRP A 34 12.67 -4.70 6.75
N ALA A 35 12.69 -5.67 7.66
CA ALA A 35 13.84 -6.53 7.90
C ALA A 35 13.65 -7.91 7.24
N ARG A 36 14.68 -8.38 6.55
CA ARG A 36 14.72 -9.68 5.87
C ARG A 36 16.00 -10.42 6.21
N VAL A 37 15.89 -11.71 6.50
CA VAL A 37 17.05 -12.59 6.75
C VAL A 37 16.94 -13.79 5.81
N HIS A 38 18.02 -14.06 5.08
CA HIS A 38 18.12 -15.22 4.19
C HIS A 38 17.81 -16.51 4.97
N PRO A 39 17.00 -17.43 4.44
CA PRO A 39 16.54 -18.62 5.15
C PRO A 39 17.64 -19.44 5.82
N ALA A 40 18.76 -19.65 5.14
CA ALA A 40 19.89 -20.43 5.69
C ALA A 40 20.65 -19.73 6.84
N TYR A 41 20.33 -18.47 7.13
CA TYR A 41 20.99 -17.66 8.16
C TYR A 41 20.04 -17.24 9.29
N ARG A 42 18.81 -17.76 9.31
CA ARG A 42 17.86 -17.57 10.39
C ARG A 42 18.32 -18.23 11.70
N GLY A 43 17.78 -17.79 12.83
CA GLY A 43 18.12 -18.32 14.16
C GLY A 43 19.49 -17.88 14.69
N ARG A 44 20.18 -16.94 13.99
CA ARG A 44 21.53 -16.45 14.38
C ARG A 44 21.51 -15.03 14.96
N GLY A 45 20.36 -14.52 15.36
CA GLY A 45 20.21 -13.17 15.92
C GLY A 45 20.15 -12.02 14.90
N PHE A 46 20.32 -12.30 13.60
CA PHE A 46 20.35 -11.25 12.57
C PHE A 46 19.05 -10.46 12.44
N GLY A 47 17.89 -11.10 12.65
CA GLY A 47 16.61 -10.42 12.71
C GLY A 47 16.55 -9.36 13.81
N THR A 48 17.04 -9.70 15.00
CA THR A 48 17.13 -8.80 16.16
C THR A 48 18.03 -7.59 15.83
N ILE A 49 19.23 -7.85 15.29
CA ILE A 49 20.19 -6.79 14.93
C ILE A 49 19.57 -5.83 13.93
N LEU A 50 18.96 -6.35 12.86
CA LEU A 50 18.37 -5.55 11.78
C LEU A 50 17.18 -4.73 12.27
N THR A 51 16.26 -5.32 13.01
CA THR A 51 15.06 -4.63 13.52
C THR A 51 15.45 -3.57 14.55
N SER A 52 16.37 -3.89 15.49
CA SER A 52 16.85 -2.92 16.48
C SER A 52 17.62 -1.76 15.85
N TRP A 53 18.42 -2.03 14.82
CA TRP A 53 19.11 -0.98 14.07
C TRP A 53 18.11 -0.02 13.39
N ALA A 54 17.09 -0.56 12.72
CA ALA A 54 16.07 0.26 12.07
C ALA A 54 15.25 1.07 13.08
N GLU A 55 14.89 0.48 14.22
CA GLU A 55 14.24 1.21 15.32
C GLU A 55 15.11 2.37 15.82
N ALA A 56 16.42 2.15 16.01
CA ALA A 56 17.35 3.21 16.41
C ALA A 56 17.37 4.35 15.40
N ARG A 57 17.37 4.05 14.10
CA ARG A 57 17.31 5.08 13.03
C ARG A 57 16.02 5.90 13.08
N ILE A 58 14.88 5.25 13.35
CA ILE A 58 13.62 5.97 13.53
C ILE A 58 13.69 6.88 14.77
N ARG A 59 14.25 6.39 15.88
CA ARG A 59 14.37 7.16 17.13
C ARG A 59 15.25 8.41 16.98
N GLU A 60 16.28 8.37 16.16
CA GLU A 60 17.13 9.55 15.87
C GLU A 60 16.37 10.70 15.23
N ARG A 61 15.27 10.39 14.53
CA ARG A 61 14.46 11.38 13.80
C ARG A 61 13.09 11.62 14.46
N ILE A 62 12.86 11.12 15.65
CA ILE A 62 11.57 11.24 16.33
C ILE A 62 11.19 12.71 16.61
N SER A 63 12.19 13.60 16.71
CA SER A 63 11.97 15.05 16.89
C SER A 63 11.40 15.74 15.66
N GLU A 64 11.44 15.10 14.48
CA GLU A 64 10.86 15.64 13.25
C GLU A 64 9.34 15.44 13.19
N ALA A 65 8.82 14.49 13.97
CA ALA A 65 7.38 14.34 14.14
C ALA A 65 6.80 15.49 14.97
N PRO A 66 5.56 15.93 14.68
CA PRO A 66 4.92 17.01 15.40
C PRO A 66 5.00 16.84 16.92
N ALA A 67 5.21 17.96 17.63
CA ALA A 67 5.30 17.94 19.09
C ALA A 67 4.02 17.37 19.69
N GLY A 68 4.16 16.47 20.69
CA GLY A 68 3.03 15.83 21.35
C GLY A 68 2.30 14.75 20.53
N ALA A 69 2.71 14.49 19.27
CA ALA A 69 2.15 13.40 18.49
C ALA A 69 2.71 12.04 18.94
N ARG A 70 1.86 11.01 18.93
CA ARG A 70 2.25 9.61 19.08
C ARG A 70 3.13 9.20 17.90
N VAL A 71 4.23 8.49 18.18
CA VAL A 71 5.13 7.98 17.13
C VAL A 71 5.28 6.48 17.28
N THR A 72 5.10 5.76 16.17
CA THR A 72 5.17 4.31 16.13
C THR A 72 6.15 3.79 15.08
N ALA A 73 6.56 2.55 15.25
CA ALA A 73 7.23 1.74 14.25
C ALA A 73 6.43 0.47 14.00
N ASP A 74 6.18 0.16 12.73
CA ASP A 74 5.46 -1.02 12.29
C ASP A 74 6.41 -2.05 11.68
N CYS A 75 6.20 -3.31 12.01
CA CYS A 75 6.78 -4.47 11.33
C CYS A 75 5.67 -5.31 10.72
N GLN A 76 5.96 -5.99 9.61
CA GLN A 76 5.01 -6.91 8.99
C GLN A 76 5.63 -8.30 8.80
N THR A 77 4.81 -9.33 9.02
CA THR A 77 5.20 -10.72 8.70
C THR A 77 4.05 -11.50 8.09
N VAL A 78 4.36 -12.59 7.41
CA VAL A 78 3.34 -13.58 7.00
C VAL A 78 2.74 -14.17 8.28
N ALA A 79 1.42 -14.24 8.34
CA ALA A 79 0.71 -14.81 9.49
C ALA A 79 1.15 -16.26 9.73
N GLY A 80 1.41 -16.61 10.99
CA GLY A 80 1.88 -17.93 11.38
C GLY A 80 3.41 -18.14 11.25
N HIS A 81 4.18 -17.11 10.87
CA HIS A 81 5.64 -17.19 10.88
C HIS A 81 6.18 -17.00 12.31
N GLN A 82 6.14 -18.09 13.13
CA GLN A 82 6.38 -18.05 14.57
C GLN A 82 7.69 -17.34 14.94
N ALA A 83 8.80 -17.62 14.24
CA ALA A 83 10.07 -16.99 14.55
C ALA A 83 10.08 -15.45 14.40
N ALA A 84 9.24 -14.89 13.52
CA ALA A 84 9.08 -13.44 13.43
C ALA A 84 8.16 -12.90 14.54
N VAL A 85 7.11 -13.66 14.90
CA VAL A 85 6.23 -13.32 16.02
C VAL A 85 7.05 -13.25 17.31
N ASP A 86 7.81 -14.31 17.62
CA ASP A 86 8.66 -14.38 18.83
C ASP A 86 9.69 -13.24 18.90
N LEU A 87 10.26 -12.88 17.73
CA LEU A 87 11.16 -11.75 17.61
C LEU A 87 10.46 -10.42 17.93
N PHE A 88 9.28 -10.19 17.35
CA PHE A 88 8.52 -8.95 17.55
C PHE A 88 8.06 -8.82 19.00
N ASP A 89 7.54 -9.89 19.60
CA ASP A 89 7.15 -9.92 21.01
C ASP A 89 8.36 -9.62 21.92
N THR A 90 9.54 -10.24 21.66
CA THR A 90 10.78 -9.98 22.40
C THR A 90 11.23 -8.52 22.28
N LEU A 91 11.02 -7.89 21.15
CA LEU A 91 11.36 -6.49 20.90
C LEU A 91 10.27 -5.51 21.36
N GLY A 92 9.15 -5.99 21.91
CA GLY A 92 8.07 -5.18 22.47
C GLY A 92 7.10 -4.62 21.40
N PHE A 93 7.00 -5.28 20.26
CA PHE A 93 5.95 -5.00 19.27
C PHE A 93 4.69 -5.81 19.60
N THR A 94 3.53 -5.25 19.35
CA THR A 94 2.22 -5.90 19.55
C THR A 94 1.45 -6.00 18.25
N LEU A 95 0.67 -7.07 18.07
CA LEU A 95 -0.20 -7.24 16.90
C LEU A 95 -1.30 -6.17 16.91
N VAL A 96 -1.40 -5.39 15.84
CA VAL A 96 -2.41 -4.33 15.72
C VAL A 96 -3.36 -4.53 14.54
N ARG A 97 -2.93 -5.23 13.47
CA ARG A 97 -3.76 -5.37 12.26
C ARG A 97 -3.42 -6.64 11.48
N ASN A 98 -4.42 -7.14 10.75
CA ASN A 98 -4.24 -8.21 9.77
C ASN A 98 -4.56 -7.70 8.37
N ILE A 99 -3.71 -8.06 7.40
CA ILE A 99 -3.89 -7.75 5.98
C ILE A 99 -4.05 -9.05 5.22
N CYS A 100 -4.99 -9.09 4.27
CA CYS A 100 -5.13 -10.19 3.34
C CYS A 100 -4.57 -9.79 1.97
N SER A 101 -3.78 -10.68 1.36
CA SER A 101 -3.56 -10.61 -0.08
C SER A 101 -4.59 -11.48 -0.78
N MET A 102 -5.31 -10.87 -1.72
CA MET A 102 -6.31 -11.54 -2.54
C MET A 102 -5.85 -11.59 -3.99
N LYS A 103 -6.28 -12.62 -4.73
CA LYS A 103 -6.01 -12.75 -6.16
C LYS A 103 -7.16 -13.37 -6.91
N ILE A 104 -7.20 -13.10 -8.21
CA ILE A 104 -8.00 -13.82 -9.20
C ILE A 104 -7.05 -14.52 -10.19
N ASP A 105 -7.37 -15.77 -10.55
CA ASP A 105 -6.73 -16.50 -11.66
C ASP A 105 -7.77 -16.63 -12.79
N MET A 106 -7.56 -15.89 -13.87
CA MET A 106 -8.52 -15.82 -14.99
C MET A 106 -8.24 -16.92 -16.02
N THR A 107 -9.20 -17.82 -16.20
CA THR A 107 -9.14 -18.89 -17.22
C THR A 107 -9.92 -18.53 -18.50
N ALA A 108 -10.68 -17.45 -18.48
CA ALA A 108 -11.45 -16.91 -19.58
C ALA A 108 -11.49 -15.37 -19.46
N PRO A 109 -11.85 -14.64 -20.53
CA PRO A 109 -12.02 -13.19 -20.46
C PRO A 109 -12.96 -12.79 -19.34
N PRO A 110 -12.61 -11.79 -18.51
CA PRO A 110 -13.48 -11.32 -17.43
C PRO A 110 -14.74 -10.63 -17.99
N PRO A 111 -15.78 -10.44 -17.16
CA PRO A 111 -16.96 -9.68 -17.53
C PRO A 111 -16.62 -8.28 -18.00
N GLN A 112 -17.39 -7.75 -18.97
CA GLN A 112 -17.24 -6.36 -19.41
C GLN A 112 -17.63 -5.41 -18.28
N PRO A 113 -16.86 -4.31 -18.07
CA PRO A 113 -17.17 -3.34 -17.04
C PRO A 113 -18.51 -2.64 -17.33
N GLN A 114 -19.35 -2.50 -16.32
CA GLN A 114 -20.61 -1.76 -16.39
C GLN A 114 -20.40 -0.39 -15.72
N TRP A 115 -20.20 0.64 -16.54
CA TRP A 115 -20.00 1.98 -16.05
C TRP A 115 -21.33 2.70 -15.77
N PRO A 116 -21.46 3.44 -14.67
CA PRO A 116 -22.58 4.36 -14.48
C PRO A 116 -22.63 5.40 -15.61
N ALA A 117 -23.84 5.90 -15.90
CA ALA A 117 -24.00 7.00 -16.86
C ALA A 117 -23.13 8.20 -16.47
N ALA A 118 -22.60 8.92 -17.44
CA ALA A 118 -21.70 10.06 -17.31
C ALA A 118 -20.29 9.73 -16.75
N ILE A 119 -19.94 8.45 -16.59
CA ILE A 119 -18.57 8.04 -16.25
C ILE A 119 -17.87 7.56 -17.52
N THR A 120 -16.69 8.14 -17.77
CA THR A 120 -15.75 7.67 -18.79
C THR A 120 -14.47 7.17 -18.12
N ILE A 121 -13.79 6.21 -18.76
CA ILE A 121 -12.52 5.67 -18.28
C ILE A 121 -11.39 6.16 -19.19
N ARG A 122 -10.32 6.62 -18.60
CA ARG A 122 -9.07 6.95 -19.29
C ARG A 122 -7.86 6.63 -18.44
N THR A 123 -6.70 6.59 -19.02
CA THR A 123 -5.43 6.47 -18.31
C THR A 123 -4.90 7.85 -17.90
N MET A 124 -3.98 7.84 -16.94
CA MET A 124 -3.28 9.05 -16.50
C MET A 124 -2.39 9.60 -17.60
N VAL A 125 -2.40 10.92 -17.78
CA VAL A 125 -1.47 11.64 -18.63
C VAL A 125 -0.36 12.24 -17.77
N PRO A 126 0.90 11.72 -17.86
CA PRO A 126 2.03 12.26 -17.11
C PRO A 126 2.24 13.75 -17.38
N GLY A 127 2.58 14.49 -16.33
CA GLY A 127 2.74 15.94 -16.37
C GLY A 127 1.45 16.76 -16.25
N GLN A 128 0.28 16.12 -16.32
CA GLN A 128 -1.02 16.80 -16.28
C GLN A 128 -1.89 16.34 -15.10
N ASP A 129 -2.00 15.04 -14.88
CA ASP A 129 -3.00 14.47 -13.97
C ASP A 129 -2.51 14.21 -12.54
N GLU A 130 -1.20 14.26 -12.27
CA GLU A 130 -0.63 13.84 -10.98
C GLU A 130 -1.26 14.56 -9.79
N ALA A 131 -1.44 15.88 -9.90
CA ALA A 131 -2.00 16.66 -8.80
C ALA A 131 -3.46 16.30 -8.52
N ALA A 132 -4.25 16.10 -9.58
CA ALA A 132 -5.65 15.71 -9.47
C ALA A 132 -5.79 14.28 -8.95
N LEU A 133 -4.98 13.35 -9.45
CA LEU A 133 -4.96 11.95 -9.04
C LEU A 133 -4.48 11.80 -7.59
N TYR A 134 -3.42 12.51 -7.18
CA TYR A 134 -2.96 12.52 -5.80
C TYR A 134 -4.04 13.04 -4.84
N ARG A 135 -4.76 14.11 -5.21
CA ARG A 135 -5.89 14.62 -4.42
C ARG A 135 -7.01 13.59 -4.30
N ALA A 136 -7.40 12.95 -5.40
CA ALA A 136 -8.41 11.90 -5.40
C ALA A 136 -8.00 10.71 -4.54
N LYS A 137 -6.71 10.31 -4.59
CA LYS A 137 -6.12 9.26 -3.74
C LYS A 137 -6.22 9.62 -2.27
N THR A 138 -5.73 10.79 -1.89
CA THR A 138 -5.75 11.25 -0.49
C THR A 138 -7.18 11.27 0.06
N GLU A 139 -8.14 11.81 -0.70
CA GLU A 139 -9.55 11.85 -0.30
C GLU A 139 -10.15 10.45 -0.14
N ALA A 140 -9.92 9.55 -1.10
CA ALA A 140 -10.49 8.21 -1.07
C ALA A 140 -9.95 7.36 0.09
N PHE A 141 -8.69 7.59 0.49
CA PHE A 141 -8.01 6.84 1.55
C PHE A 141 -8.09 7.46 2.95
N ARG A 142 -8.66 8.66 3.08
CA ARG A 142 -8.81 9.33 4.38
C ARG A 142 -9.54 8.49 5.44
N ASP A 143 -10.43 7.58 4.99
CA ASP A 143 -11.19 6.68 5.85
C ASP A 143 -10.47 5.35 6.15
N HIS A 144 -9.25 5.14 5.62
CA HIS A 144 -8.52 3.90 5.84
C HIS A 144 -7.77 3.95 7.17
N TRP A 145 -7.72 2.82 7.85
CA TRP A 145 -6.95 2.67 9.07
C TRP A 145 -5.47 3.04 8.85
N GLY A 146 -4.92 3.79 9.78
CA GLY A 146 -3.54 4.23 9.74
C GLY A 146 -3.26 5.33 8.71
N PHE A 147 -4.29 5.91 8.07
CA PHE A 147 -4.08 7.08 7.22
C PHE A 147 -3.59 8.27 8.05
N VAL A 148 -2.59 8.97 7.53
CA VAL A 148 -2.03 10.19 8.10
C VAL A 148 -2.13 11.31 7.07
N GLU A 149 -2.71 12.44 7.47
CA GLU A 149 -2.75 13.63 6.60
C GLU A 149 -1.34 14.19 6.43
N THR A 150 -0.92 14.37 5.19
CA THR A 150 0.37 14.99 4.83
C THR A 150 0.09 16.28 4.06
N PRO A 151 0.83 17.38 4.28
CA PRO A 151 0.67 18.59 3.50
C PRO A 151 0.71 18.30 2.00
N PHE A 152 -0.27 18.80 1.24
CA PHE A 152 -0.50 18.40 -0.16
C PHE A 152 0.74 18.50 -1.04
N ALA A 153 1.45 19.63 -0.96
CA ALA A 153 2.63 19.86 -1.80
C ALA A 153 3.77 18.87 -1.50
N GLU A 154 3.99 18.57 -0.22
CA GLU A 154 4.99 17.62 0.24
C GLU A 154 4.62 16.19 -0.18
N GLY A 155 3.40 15.78 0.12
CA GLY A 155 2.92 14.45 -0.24
C GLY A 155 2.89 14.21 -1.75
N LEU A 156 2.51 15.21 -2.55
CA LEU A 156 2.55 15.13 -4.00
C LEU A 156 3.99 14.99 -4.53
N ALA A 157 4.94 15.75 -3.97
CA ALA A 157 6.34 15.67 -4.39
C ALA A 157 6.94 14.29 -4.08
N LEU A 158 6.63 13.72 -2.90
CA LEU A 158 7.07 12.38 -2.52
C LEU A 158 6.43 11.30 -3.41
N TRP A 159 5.15 11.41 -3.67
CA TRP A 159 4.43 10.48 -4.52
C TRP A 159 4.95 10.49 -5.96
N ARG A 160 5.23 11.68 -6.53
CA ARG A 160 5.89 11.80 -7.83
C ARG A 160 7.26 11.12 -7.86
N HIS A 161 8.07 11.37 -6.85
CA HIS A 161 9.40 10.77 -6.76
C HIS A 161 9.35 9.24 -6.67
N GLU A 162 8.45 8.68 -5.84
CA GLU A 162 8.22 7.24 -5.75
C GLU A 162 7.81 6.67 -7.11
N PHE A 163 6.98 7.37 -7.82
CA PHE A 163 6.45 7.04 -9.12
C PHE A 163 7.55 6.98 -10.19
N GLU A 164 8.34 8.04 -10.30
CA GLU A 164 9.40 8.19 -11.30
C GLU A 164 10.57 7.22 -11.07
N SER A 165 10.79 6.81 -9.82
CA SER A 165 11.91 5.94 -9.44
C SER A 165 11.68 4.45 -9.69
N LYS A 166 10.43 4.01 -9.93
CA LYS A 166 10.10 2.59 -10.13
C LYS A 166 10.27 2.18 -11.59
N ALA A 167 11.12 1.18 -11.84
CA ALA A 167 11.30 0.60 -13.17
C ALA A 167 10.02 -0.09 -13.73
N THR A 168 9.09 -0.48 -12.85
CA THR A 168 7.80 -1.09 -13.21
C THR A 168 6.69 -0.07 -13.46
N HIS A 169 7.03 1.22 -13.39
CA HIS A 169 6.09 2.31 -13.58
C HIS A 169 5.57 2.36 -15.03
N ASP A 170 4.27 2.11 -15.17
CA ASP A 170 3.56 2.18 -16.47
C ASP A 170 2.29 3.04 -16.31
N PRO A 171 2.31 4.32 -16.71
CA PRO A 171 1.14 5.19 -16.63
C PRO A 171 -0.08 4.67 -17.40
N SER A 172 0.10 3.81 -18.40
CA SER A 172 -0.99 3.18 -19.13
C SER A 172 -1.80 2.17 -18.29
N LEU A 173 -1.29 1.82 -17.09
CA LEU A 173 -1.95 0.99 -16.08
C LEU A 173 -2.55 1.81 -14.92
N PHE A 174 -2.62 3.13 -15.09
CA PHE A 174 -3.19 4.04 -14.10
C PHE A 174 -4.51 4.57 -14.63
N PHE A 175 -5.56 3.93 -14.18
CA PHE A 175 -6.92 4.16 -14.68
C PHE A 175 -7.62 5.21 -13.84
N MET A 176 -8.32 6.12 -14.52
CA MET A 176 -9.16 7.15 -13.90
C MET A 176 -10.57 7.06 -14.49
N ALA A 177 -11.54 6.79 -13.63
CA ALA A 177 -12.94 6.94 -13.94
C ALA A 177 -13.31 8.41 -13.69
N VAL A 178 -13.62 9.14 -14.74
CA VAL A 178 -13.87 10.57 -14.70
C VAL A 178 -15.31 10.90 -15.10
N THR A 179 -15.80 11.99 -14.55
CA THR A 179 -17.05 12.64 -14.95
C THR A 179 -16.75 14.07 -15.34
N ALA A 180 -17.51 14.63 -16.28
CA ALA A 180 -17.42 16.03 -16.64
C ALA A 180 -18.68 16.78 -16.19
N ASP A 181 -18.52 18.02 -15.73
CA ASP A 181 -19.63 18.93 -15.47
C ASP A 181 -20.15 19.58 -16.76
N GLU A 182 -21.16 20.44 -16.66
CA GLU A 182 -21.76 21.15 -17.79
C GLU A 182 -20.76 22.07 -18.52
N ALA A 183 -19.70 22.51 -17.84
CA ALA A 183 -18.62 23.32 -18.42
C ALA A 183 -17.50 22.46 -19.04
N GLY A 184 -17.62 21.11 -18.99
CA GLY A 184 -16.62 20.18 -19.49
C GLY A 184 -15.44 19.99 -18.56
N GLN A 185 -15.49 20.48 -17.31
CA GLN A 185 -14.43 20.29 -16.34
C GLN A 185 -14.47 18.87 -15.78
N GLU A 186 -13.38 18.13 -15.96
CA GLU A 186 -13.27 16.76 -15.45
C GLU A 186 -13.06 16.70 -13.95
N SER A 187 -13.71 15.72 -13.33
CA SER A 187 -13.48 15.30 -11.94
C SER A 187 -13.23 13.81 -11.88
N ILE A 188 -12.20 13.38 -11.15
CA ILE A 188 -11.92 11.97 -10.92
C ILE A 188 -12.93 11.43 -9.90
N ALA A 189 -13.78 10.52 -10.31
CA ALA A 189 -14.75 9.84 -9.44
C ALA A 189 -14.13 8.63 -8.73
N ALA A 190 -13.31 7.86 -9.47
CA ALA A 190 -12.59 6.71 -8.95
C ALA A 190 -11.29 6.51 -9.75
N TYR A 191 -10.36 5.75 -9.18
CA TYR A 191 -9.07 5.49 -9.83
C TYR A 191 -8.52 4.13 -9.39
N ALA A 192 -7.58 3.62 -10.19
CA ALA A 192 -6.75 2.48 -9.82
C ALA A 192 -5.31 2.67 -10.34
N LEU A 193 -4.34 2.31 -9.50
CA LEU A 193 -2.92 2.31 -9.81
C LEU A 193 -2.44 0.87 -9.80
N CYS A 194 -1.94 0.40 -10.95
CA CYS A 194 -1.58 -1.00 -11.11
C CYS A 194 -0.14 -1.15 -11.62
N GLU A 195 0.45 -2.30 -11.33
CA GLU A 195 1.74 -2.74 -11.84
C GLU A 195 1.59 -4.09 -12.56
N PRO A 196 2.33 -4.32 -13.67
CA PRO A 196 2.22 -5.58 -14.42
C PRO A 196 2.84 -6.77 -13.69
N THR A 197 3.69 -6.50 -12.72
CA THR A 197 4.33 -7.50 -11.83
C THR A 197 4.87 -6.82 -10.58
N ILE A 198 5.01 -7.57 -9.50
CA ILE A 198 5.72 -7.12 -8.29
C ILE A 198 6.76 -8.15 -7.87
N THR A 199 7.78 -7.70 -7.15
CA THR A 199 8.91 -8.55 -6.73
C THR A 199 8.46 -9.75 -5.90
N ASP A 200 7.49 -9.56 -5.01
CA ASP A 200 7.01 -10.61 -4.09
C ASP A 200 6.20 -11.70 -4.79
N PHE A 201 5.64 -11.40 -5.98
CA PHE A 201 4.82 -12.32 -6.77
C PHE A 201 5.12 -12.15 -8.26
N PRO A 202 6.27 -12.68 -8.75
CA PRO A 202 6.63 -12.59 -10.17
C PRO A 202 5.54 -13.19 -11.07
N GLY A 203 5.20 -12.49 -12.16
CA GLY A 203 4.16 -12.92 -13.10
C GLY A 203 2.72 -12.64 -12.67
N MET A 204 2.52 -12.04 -11.50
CA MET A 204 1.22 -11.57 -11.03
C MET A 204 1.15 -10.05 -11.17
N ALA A 205 0.14 -9.54 -11.87
CA ALA A 205 -0.17 -8.12 -11.87
C ALA A 205 -0.72 -7.71 -10.49
N TRP A 206 -0.51 -6.45 -10.13
CA TRP A 206 -0.89 -5.97 -8.81
C TRP A 206 -1.65 -4.65 -8.85
N VAL A 207 -2.77 -4.60 -8.14
CA VAL A 207 -3.50 -3.36 -7.89
C VAL A 207 -2.98 -2.76 -6.58
N ASN A 208 -2.07 -1.78 -6.70
CA ASN A 208 -1.47 -1.12 -5.54
C ASN A 208 -2.45 -0.23 -4.80
N ASN A 209 -3.32 0.43 -5.56
CA ASN A 209 -4.32 1.36 -5.05
C ASN A 209 -5.57 1.26 -5.90
N LEU A 210 -6.73 1.18 -5.24
CA LEU A 210 -8.04 1.34 -5.85
C LEU A 210 -8.88 2.20 -4.92
N GLY A 211 -9.39 3.32 -5.42
CA GLY A 211 -10.14 4.26 -4.61
C GLY A 211 -11.37 4.80 -5.33
N VAL A 212 -12.47 4.93 -4.61
CA VAL A 212 -13.69 5.62 -5.03
C VAL A 212 -13.93 6.77 -4.07
N ARG A 213 -13.97 8.01 -4.59
CA ARG A 213 -14.23 9.21 -3.78
C ARG A 213 -15.64 9.17 -3.20
N ARG A 214 -15.85 9.74 -2.02
CA ARG A 214 -17.10 9.66 -1.25
C ARG A 214 -18.37 9.94 -2.07
N PRO A 215 -18.48 11.03 -2.89
CA PRO A 215 -19.71 11.33 -3.62
C PRO A 215 -20.13 10.26 -4.65
N TRP A 216 -19.19 9.41 -5.08
CA TRP A 216 -19.43 8.39 -6.11
C TRP A 216 -19.45 6.95 -5.57
N ARG A 217 -19.39 6.78 -4.23
CA ARG A 217 -19.49 5.46 -3.60
C ARG A 217 -20.87 4.85 -3.80
N ARG A 218 -20.95 3.51 -3.69
CA ARG A 218 -22.19 2.73 -3.80
C ARG A 218 -22.88 2.78 -5.18
N GLN A 219 -22.17 3.16 -6.23
CA GLN A 219 -22.65 3.27 -7.60
C GLN A 219 -22.04 2.21 -8.54
N GLY A 220 -21.37 1.19 -8.02
CA GLY A 220 -20.75 0.12 -8.82
C GLY A 220 -19.39 0.45 -9.42
N LEU A 221 -18.83 1.64 -9.21
CA LEU A 221 -17.56 2.09 -9.81
C LEU A 221 -16.36 1.19 -9.48
N ALA A 222 -16.26 0.71 -8.25
CA ALA A 222 -15.16 -0.17 -7.86
C ALA A 222 -15.23 -1.52 -8.60
N THR A 223 -16.41 -2.09 -8.77
CA THR A 223 -16.64 -3.31 -9.55
C THR A 223 -16.29 -3.09 -11.02
N ALA A 224 -16.75 -1.98 -11.61
CA ALA A 224 -16.46 -1.64 -13.01
C ALA A 224 -14.95 -1.44 -13.23
N LEU A 225 -14.25 -0.76 -12.33
CA LEU A 225 -12.79 -0.62 -12.36
C LEU A 225 -12.08 -1.97 -12.29
N LEU A 226 -12.49 -2.87 -11.39
CA LEU A 226 -11.87 -4.19 -11.26
C LEU A 226 -12.07 -5.01 -12.55
N HIS A 227 -13.26 -5.04 -13.13
CA HIS A 227 -13.49 -5.72 -14.41
C HIS A 227 -12.67 -5.10 -15.55
N HIS A 228 -12.51 -3.77 -15.57
CA HIS A 228 -11.65 -3.08 -16.54
C HIS A 228 -10.18 -3.49 -16.38
N ILE A 229 -9.66 -3.48 -15.15
CA ILE A 229 -8.29 -3.89 -14.82
C ILE A 229 -8.05 -5.34 -15.24
N PHE A 230 -8.96 -6.24 -14.88
CA PHE A 230 -8.86 -7.65 -15.24
C PHE A 230 -8.86 -7.84 -16.76
N GLY A 231 -9.74 -7.11 -17.48
CA GLY A 231 -9.79 -7.13 -18.94
C GLY A 231 -8.50 -6.65 -19.58
N GLU A 232 -7.91 -5.56 -19.07
CA GLU A 232 -6.65 -5.03 -19.57
C GLU A 232 -5.48 -6.00 -19.34
N PHE A 233 -5.36 -6.58 -18.14
CA PHE A 233 -4.31 -7.56 -17.86
C PHE A 233 -4.52 -8.85 -18.67
N TYR A 234 -5.74 -9.34 -18.80
CA TYR A 234 -6.03 -10.49 -19.63
C TYR A 234 -5.63 -10.26 -21.09
N ARG A 235 -5.93 -9.08 -21.65
CA ARG A 235 -5.53 -8.67 -23.00
C ARG A 235 -4.00 -8.62 -23.16
N ARG A 236 -3.26 -8.27 -22.09
CA ARG A 236 -1.78 -8.31 -22.05
C ARG A 236 -1.21 -9.72 -21.81
N GLY A 237 -2.04 -10.75 -21.70
CA GLY A 237 -1.61 -12.11 -21.41
C GLY A 237 -1.29 -12.38 -19.95
N ILE A 238 -1.61 -11.47 -19.04
CA ILE A 238 -1.42 -11.65 -17.59
C ILE A 238 -2.77 -12.11 -16.99
N THR A 239 -2.80 -13.38 -16.61
CA THR A 239 -4.05 -14.03 -16.15
C THR A 239 -4.22 -14.04 -14.64
N THR A 240 -3.21 -13.63 -13.87
CA THR A 240 -3.29 -13.55 -12.42
C THR A 240 -3.16 -12.10 -11.97
N VAL A 241 -4.14 -11.60 -11.22
CA VAL A 241 -4.15 -10.24 -10.67
C VAL A 241 -4.37 -10.30 -9.17
N GLY A 242 -3.51 -9.61 -8.40
CA GLY A 242 -3.59 -9.56 -6.95
C GLY A 242 -3.73 -8.14 -6.40
N LEU A 243 -4.09 -8.05 -5.12
CA LEU A 243 -4.14 -6.83 -4.32
C LEU A 243 -3.98 -7.15 -2.83
N GLY A 244 -3.65 -6.11 -2.05
CA GLY A 244 -3.71 -6.16 -0.60
C GLY A 244 -4.97 -5.49 -0.05
N VAL A 245 -5.57 -6.05 0.99
CA VAL A 245 -6.74 -5.48 1.66
C VAL A 245 -6.66 -5.67 3.16
N ASP A 246 -7.05 -4.67 3.90
CA ASP A 246 -7.24 -4.78 5.35
C ASP A 246 -8.34 -5.80 5.67
N ALA A 247 -8.00 -6.85 6.42
CA ALA A 247 -8.94 -7.92 6.79
C ALA A 247 -10.12 -7.40 7.63
N SER A 248 -9.91 -6.29 8.34
CA SER A 248 -10.93 -5.58 9.13
C SER A 248 -11.41 -4.31 8.43
N SER A 249 -11.39 -4.29 7.08
CA SER A 249 -11.78 -3.11 6.30
C SER A 249 -13.17 -2.61 6.69
N LEU A 250 -13.22 -1.37 7.15
CA LEU A 250 -14.45 -0.69 7.54
C LEU A 250 -15.39 -0.43 6.36
N THR A 251 -14.85 -0.48 5.13
CA THR A 251 -15.60 -0.22 3.88
C THR A 251 -16.22 -1.48 3.27
N GLY A 252 -15.95 -2.67 3.83
CA GLY A 252 -16.43 -3.94 3.29
C GLY A 252 -15.73 -4.36 1.98
N ALA A 253 -14.51 -3.88 1.75
CA ALA A 253 -13.75 -4.10 0.52
C ALA A 253 -13.52 -5.60 0.23
N THR A 254 -13.31 -6.44 1.24
CA THR A 254 -13.13 -7.88 1.06
C THR A 254 -14.30 -8.52 0.33
N ARG A 255 -15.55 -8.17 0.72
CA ARG A 255 -16.77 -8.69 0.04
C ARG A 255 -16.84 -8.25 -1.42
N LEU A 256 -16.44 -7.01 -1.72
CA LEU A 256 -16.38 -6.52 -3.09
C LEU A 256 -15.41 -7.37 -3.93
N TYR A 257 -14.22 -7.66 -3.40
CA TYR A 257 -13.22 -8.45 -4.11
C TYR A 257 -13.67 -9.92 -4.30
N GLU A 258 -14.32 -10.51 -3.31
CA GLU A 258 -14.93 -11.84 -3.43
C GLU A 258 -16.02 -11.88 -4.52
N GLN A 259 -16.87 -10.84 -4.60
CA GLN A 259 -17.93 -10.74 -5.62
C GLN A 259 -17.39 -10.68 -7.05
N VAL A 260 -16.19 -10.16 -7.27
CA VAL A 260 -15.53 -10.15 -8.59
C VAL A 260 -14.64 -11.38 -8.83
N GLY A 261 -14.72 -12.40 -7.96
CA GLY A 261 -14.04 -13.68 -8.13
C GLY A 261 -12.64 -13.75 -7.54
N MET A 262 -12.22 -12.76 -6.76
CA MET A 262 -10.93 -12.85 -6.03
C MET A 262 -11.08 -13.73 -4.79
N ARG A 263 -9.98 -14.38 -4.40
CA ARG A 263 -9.89 -15.16 -3.18
C ARG A 263 -8.65 -14.80 -2.38
N VAL A 264 -8.73 -14.92 -1.07
CA VAL A 264 -7.56 -14.77 -0.19
C VAL A 264 -6.58 -15.90 -0.47
N PHE A 265 -5.30 -15.57 -0.62
CA PHE A 265 -4.23 -16.56 -0.79
C PHE A 265 -3.10 -16.40 0.22
N ARG A 266 -3.01 -15.24 0.90
CA ARG A 266 -2.00 -14.99 1.94
C ARG A 266 -2.52 -14.02 3.00
N HIS A 267 -2.13 -14.26 4.23
CA HIS A 267 -2.40 -13.37 5.36
C HIS A 267 -1.08 -12.77 5.87
N TYR A 268 -1.13 -11.50 6.24
CA TYR A 268 -0.06 -10.81 6.91
C TYR A 268 -0.55 -10.23 8.23
N ALA A 269 0.37 -10.14 9.20
CA ALA A 269 0.14 -9.53 10.49
C ALA A 269 1.05 -8.30 10.62
N ILE A 270 0.47 -7.17 11.02
CA ILE A 270 1.18 -5.93 11.30
C ILE A 270 1.34 -5.82 12.82
N TYR A 271 2.58 -5.68 13.23
CA TYR A 271 2.99 -5.47 14.61
C TYR A 271 3.48 -4.04 14.78
N GLU A 272 3.03 -3.36 15.81
CA GLU A 272 3.36 -1.98 16.11
C GLU A 272 4.09 -1.87 17.44
N LYS A 273 5.05 -0.96 17.53
CA LYS A 273 5.70 -0.53 18.77
C LYS A 273 5.61 0.98 18.92
N GLU A 274 5.12 1.43 20.07
CA GLU A 274 5.14 2.84 20.41
C GLU A 274 6.55 3.28 20.76
N LEU A 275 7.04 4.31 20.07
CA LEU A 275 8.36 4.90 20.29
C LEU A 275 8.30 6.21 21.08
N ARG A 276 7.21 6.95 20.95
CA ARG A 276 6.89 8.15 21.73
C ARG A 276 5.38 8.18 21.99
N PRO A 277 4.93 8.27 23.24
CA PRO A 277 3.52 8.46 23.56
C PRO A 277 3.05 9.85 23.12
N GLY A 278 1.73 9.98 22.86
CA GLY A 278 1.17 11.24 22.45
C GLY A 278 -0.20 11.12 21.79
N HIS A 279 -0.65 12.20 21.16
CA HIS A 279 -1.90 12.22 20.41
C HIS A 279 -1.75 11.44 19.10
N ASP A 280 -2.64 10.49 18.86
CA ASP A 280 -2.62 9.69 17.62
C ASP A 280 -3.19 10.52 16.45
N LEU A 281 -2.38 10.74 15.42
CA LEU A 281 -2.76 11.47 14.21
C LEU A 281 -3.25 10.55 13.09
N THR A 282 -3.29 9.23 13.34
CA THR A 282 -3.74 8.26 12.34
C THR A 282 -5.26 8.07 12.39
N THR A 283 -5.87 7.79 11.26
CA THR A 283 -7.29 7.40 11.21
C THR A 283 -7.46 6.01 11.81
N GLN A 284 -8.26 5.92 12.88
CA GLN A 284 -8.54 4.66 13.59
C GLN A 284 -9.95 4.13 13.29
N VAL A 285 -10.90 5.01 13.00
CA VAL A 285 -12.30 4.70 12.72
C VAL A 285 -12.83 5.59 11.59
N VAL A 286 -13.81 5.08 10.84
CA VAL A 286 -14.54 5.90 9.86
C VAL A 286 -15.46 6.84 10.64
N HIS A 287 -15.34 8.12 10.37
CA HIS A 287 -16.35 9.10 10.77
C HIS A 287 -17.33 9.23 9.60
N ASP A 288 -18.59 8.88 9.85
CA ASP A 288 -19.72 9.03 8.90
C ASP A 288 -19.95 10.49 8.52
#